data_6fac2e8f7ca9d5bbd4637c394738c4ef
#
_entry.id   6fac2e8f7ca9d5bbd4637c394738c4ef
#
_cell.length_a   1.000
_cell.length_b   1.000
_cell.length_c   1.000
_cell.angle_alpha   90.00
_cell.angle_beta   90.00
_cell.angle_gamma   90.00
#
_symmetry.space_group_name_H-M   'P 1'
#
loop_
_entity.id
_entity.type
_entity.pdbx_description
1 polymer ?
#
loop_
_entity_poly.entity_id
_entity_poly.type
_entity_poly.pdbx_seq_one_letter_code
_entity_poly.pdbx_strand_id
1 'polypeptide(L)'
;VGGCNDCHTPKKMTPHGPDLDSSLMLSGHPAQMPPPDIDRKDVEQKGLVVTQTLTAWVGPWGISYAANLTSDATGIGNWDESNFIRAIREGKYKGLEAGRDLLPPMPWQMYKHLTDDELKAIFAYLKSTKPINNVPPGAQQPVSAAP
;
A
#
# COMPACT_ATOMS: atom_id res chain seq x y z
N VAL A 1 -11.04 9.31 7.34
CA VAL A 1 -12.17 8.51 6.87
C VAL A 1 -11.70 7.21 6.24
N GLY A 2 -10.63 7.19 5.45
CA GLY A 2 -10.18 6.01 4.70
C GLY A 2 -9.23 5.06 5.44
N GLY A 3 -8.76 5.35 6.66
CA GLY A 3 -7.80 4.49 7.39
C GLY A 3 -6.46 4.28 6.67
N CYS A 4 -6.11 5.09 5.69
CA CYS A 4 -4.92 4.92 4.85
C CYS A 4 -3.62 4.83 5.67
N ASN A 5 -3.54 5.55 6.80
CA ASN A 5 -2.39 5.53 7.68
C ASN A 5 -2.11 4.16 8.31
N ASP A 6 -3.14 3.33 8.49
CA ASP A 6 -2.99 2.03 9.14
C ASP A 6 -2.02 1.12 8.38
N CYS A 7 -2.03 1.22 7.05
CA CYS A 7 -1.17 0.44 6.17
C CYS A 7 -0.06 1.26 5.51
N HIS A 8 -0.31 2.54 5.19
CA HIS A 8 0.60 3.35 4.38
C HIS A 8 1.56 4.24 5.19
N THR A 9 1.53 4.16 6.52
CA THR A 9 2.50 4.84 7.39
C THR A 9 3.36 3.81 8.12
N PRO A 10 4.69 3.90 8.04
CA PRO A 10 5.59 3.06 8.82
C PRO A 10 5.31 3.17 10.33
N LYS A 11 5.62 2.10 11.04
CA LYS A 11 5.42 2.02 12.50
C LYS A 11 6.76 2.12 13.22
N LYS A 12 6.73 2.77 14.37
CA LYS A 12 7.80 2.73 15.38
C LYS A 12 7.32 1.96 16.59
N MET A 13 8.20 1.17 17.19
CA MET A 13 7.86 0.45 18.41
C MET A 13 7.87 1.41 19.60
N THR A 14 6.85 1.31 20.42
CA THR A 14 6.73 2.03 21.70
C THR A 14 6.54 1.03 22.85
N PRO A 15 6.65 1.45 24.10
CA PRO A 15 6.33 0.57 25.25
C PRO A 15 4.90 0.02 25.23
N HIS A 16 3.99 0.62 24.47
CA HIS A 16 2.59 0.23 24.33
C HIS A 16 2.31 -0.52 23.02
N GLY A 17 3.35 -0.87 22.25
CA GLY A 17 3.22 -1.55 20.95
C GLY A 17 3.55 -0.64 19.76
N PRO A 18 3.27 -1.10 18.54
CA PRO A 18 3.53 -0.32 17.33
C PRO A 18 2.63 0.92 17.26
N ASP A 19 3.23 2.07 16.99
CA ASP A 19 2.55 3.35 16.77
C ASP A 19 2.98 3.96 15.44
N LEU A 20 2.16 4.84 14.88
CA LEU A 20 2.47 5.52 13.62
C LEU A 20 3.72 6.39 13.74
N ASP A 21 4.64 6.26 12.77
CA ASP A 21 5.73 7.21 12.65
C ASP A 21 5.24 8.47 11.93
N SER A 22 4.93 9.51 12.69
CA SER A 22 4.42 10.77 12.16
C SER A 22 5.39 11.48 11.23
N SER A 23 6.70 11.18 11.31
CA SER A 23 7.71 11.75 10.40
C SER A 23 7.66 11.13 9.00
N LEU A 24 7.09 9.92 8.89
CA LEU A 24 6.97 9.14 7.65
C LEU A 24 5.51 8.90 7.24
N MET A 25 4.62 9.80 7.64
CA MET A 25 3.19 9.65 7.39
C MET A 25 2.88 9.46 5.91
N LEU A 26 2.14 8.38 5.60
CA LEU A 26 1.69 7.99 4.25
C LEU A 26 2.81 7.69 3.25
N SER A 27 4.06 7.52 3.68
CA SER A 27 5.20 7.27 2.79
C SER A 27 5.27 5.83 2.26
N GLY A 28 4.41 4.93 2.70
CA GLY A 28 4.42 3.52 2.31
C GLY A 28 5.47 2.69 3.04
N HIS A 29 5.74 1.49 2.53
CA HIS A 29 6.79 0.64 3.08
C HIS A 29 8.17 1.26 2.83
N PRO A 30 9.03 1.38 3.85
CA PRO A 30 10.37 1.96 3.67
C PRO A 30 11.21 1.15 2.68
N ALA A 31 11.79 1.83 1.68
CA ALA A 31 12.54 1.18 0.61
C ALA A 31 13.71 0.30 1.09
N GLN A 32 14.30 0.65 2.24
CA GLN A 32 15.44 -0.04 2.82
C GLN A 32 15.06 -1.17 3.79
N MET A 33 13.77 -1.30 4.10
CA MET A 33 13.30 -2.33 5.02
C MET A 33 13.09 -3.65 4.28
N PRO A 34 13.69 -4.76 4.76
CA PRO A 34 13.46 -6.05 4.12
C PRO A 34 12.01 -6.52 4.29
N PRO A 35 11.56 -7.42 3.40
CA PRO A 35 10.28 -8.10 3.60
C PRO A 35 10.30 -8.94 4.89
N PRO A 36 9.13 -9.41 5.37
CA PRO A 36 9.08 -10.32 6.50
C PRO A 36 9.99 -11.54 6.31
N ASP A 37 10.82 -11.83 7.32
CA ASP A 37 11.71 -13.00 7.34
C ASP A 37 10.94 -14.23 7.80
N ILE A 38 10.34 -14.94 6.84
CA ILE A 38 9.47 -16.10 7.08
C ILE A 38 9.61 -17.13 5.97
N ASP A 39 9.25 -18.38 6.25
CA ASP A 39 9.08 -19.39 5.21
C ASP A 39 7.84 -19.06 4.35
N ARG A 40 8.09 -18.41 3.22
CA ARG A 40 7.05 -18.00 2.27
C ARG A 40 6.26 -19.18 1.72
N LYS A 41 6.94 -20.30 1.43
CA LYS A 41 6.29 -21.47 0.86
C LYS A 41 5.23 -22.04 1.80
N ASP A 42 5.56 -22.12 3.08
CA ASP A 42 4.63 -22.61 4.11
C ASP A 42 3.43 -21.65 4.27
N VAL A 43 3.70 -20.35 4.35
CA VAL A 43 2.66 -19.31 4.46
C VAL A 43 1.71 -19.32 3.28
N GLU A 44 2.26 -19.33 2.06
CA GLU A 44 1.49 -19.30 0.82
C GLU A 44 0.63 -20.56 0.67
N GLN A 45 1.19 -21.75 0.92
CA GLN A 45 0.47 -23.04 0.80
C GLN A 45 -0.64 -23.20 1.83
N LYS A 46 -0.46 -22.67 3.04
CA LYS A 46 -1.47 -22.70 4.09
C LYS A 46 -2.54 -21.62 3.97
N GLY A 47 -2.40 -20.71 3.00
CA GLY A 47 -3.33 -19.59 2.82
C GLY A 47 -3.26 -18.57 3.94
N LEU A 48 -2.13 -18.48 4.66
CA LEU A 48 -1.95 -17.53 5.73
C LEU A 48 -1.61 -16.14 5.19
N VAL A 49 -1.88 -15.13 6.00
CA VAL A 49 -1.45 -13.74 5.74
C VAL A 49 -0.61 -13.27 6.92
N VAL A 50 0.63 -12.91 6.66
CA VAL A 50 1.60 -12.53 7.68
C VAL A 50 2.17 -11.15 7.39
N THR A 51 2.32 -10.36 8.44
CA THR A 51 3.01 -9.07 8.41
C THR A 51 3.86 -8.89 9.66
N GLN A 52 5.02 -8.26 9.52
CA GLN A 52 5.88 -7.86 10.66
C GLN A 52 5.87 -6.34 10.83
N THR A 53 5.59 -5.61 9.76
CA THR A 53 5.76 -4.14 9.71
C THR A 53 4.45 -3.39 9.57
N LEU A 54 3.35 -4.10 9.28
CA LEU A 54 2.05 -3.51 8.91
C LEU A 54 2.14 -2.58 7.67
N THR A 55 3.21 -2.74 6.88
CA THR A 55 3.42 -2.06 5.58
C THR A 55 3.91 -3.01 4.48
N ALA A 56 4.22 -4.27 4.85
CA ALA A 56 4.50 -5.37 3.93
C ALA A 56 3.75 -6.62 4.39
N TRP A 57 3.19 -7.36 3.45
CA TRP A 57 2.38 -8.57 3.71
C TRP A 57 2.79 -9.70 2.79
N VAL A 58 2.87 -10.89 3.38
CA VAL A 58 3.07 -12.15 2.65
C VAL A 58 1.80 -12.96 2.72
N GLY A 59 1.37 -13.49 1.60
CA GLY A 59 0.15 -14.30 1.51
C GLY A 59 0.12 -15.13 0.22
N PRO A 60 -0.99 -15.80 -0.10
CA PRO A 60 -1.12 -16.62 -1.31
C PRO A 60 -0.82 -15.89 -2.61
N TRP A 61 -0.88 -14.56 -2.61
CA TRP A 61 -0.55 -13.70 -3.76
C TRP A 61 0.94 -13.35 -3.88
N GLY A 62 1.78 -13.85 -2.98
CA GLY A 62 3.19 -13.48 -2.86
C GLY A 62 3.43 -12.38 -1.84
N ILE A 63 4.24 -11.36 -2.17
CA ILE A 63 4.49 -10.22 -1.28
C ILE A 63 3.92 -8.95 -1.88
N SER A 64 3.16 -8.21 -1.08
CA SER A 64 2.69 -6.87 -1.39
C SER A 64 3.23 -5.84 -0.40
N TYR A 65 3.45 -4.64 -0.89
CA TYR A 65 3.98 -3.52 -0.11
C TYR A 65 3.06 -2.31 -0.21
N ALA A 66 2.88 -1.59 0.91
CA ALA A 66 2.14 -0.35 0.92
C ALA A 66 2.85 0.71 0.06
N ALA A 67 2.10 1.33 -0.84
CA ALA A 67 2.62 2.36 -1.73
C ALA A 67 2.84 3.69 -0.99
N ASN A 68 3.73 4.53 -1.52
CA ASN A 68 3.87 5.92 -1.11
C ASN A 68 2.66 6.73 -1.61
N LEU A 69 1.89 7.29 -0.69
CA LEU A 69 0.71 8.11 -0.99
C LEU A 69 0.97 9.61 -0.77
N THR A 70 2.21 10.01 -0.49
CA THR A 70 2.53 11.43 -0.32
C THR A 70 2.55 12.16 -1.66
N SER A 71 2.57 13.49 -1.59
CA SER A 71 2.67 14.38 -2.75
C SER A 71 4.03 14.38 -3.45
N ASP A 72 4.98 13.56 -3.00
CA ASP A 72 6.27 13.38 -3.67
C ASP A 72 6.10 12.71 -5.05
N ALA A 73 7.03 12.98 -5.97
CA ALA A 73 7.04 12.34 -7.29
C ALA A 73 7.16 10.80 -7.24
N THR A 74 7.77 10.26 -6.19
CA THR A 74 7.84 8.81 -5.92
C THR A 74 6.53 8.23 -5.36
N GLY A 75 5.63 9.09 -4.90
CA GLY A 75 4.28 8.76 -4.47
C GLY A 75 3.24 9.09 -5.54
N ILE A 76 2.26 9.92 -5.17
CA ILE A 76 1.18 10.34 -6.08
C ILE A 76 1.39 11.74 -6.64
N GLY A 77 2.58 12.34 -6.50
CA GLY A 77 2.86 13.70 -6.91
C GLY A 77 2.51 13.99 -8.36
N ASN A 78 2.80 13.05 -9.26
CA ASN A 78 2.55 13.16 -10.70
C ASN A 78 1.19 12.56 -11.14
N TRP A 79 0.36 12.12 -10.21
CA TRP A 79 -0.96 11.61 -10.55
C TRP A 79 -1.94 12.75 -10.76
N ASP A 80 -2.87 12.54 -11.67
CA ASP A 80 -4.09 13.33 -11.75
C ASP A 80 -5.24 12.65 -10.99
N GLU A 81 -6.36 13.34 -10.91
CA GLU A 81 -7.55 12.84 -10.22
C GLU A 81 -8.09 11.56 -10.86
N SER A 82 -8.03 11.45 -12.19
CA SER A 82 -8.52 10.27 -12.90
C SER A 82 -7.69 9.02 -12.61
N ASN A 83 -6.38 9.14 -12.44
CA ASN A 83 -5.52 8.04 -12.00
C ASN A 83 -5.93 7.53 -10.62
N PHE A 84 -6.18 8.45 -9.68
CA PHE A 84 -6.57 8.09 -8.33
C PHE A 84 -7.94 7.42 -8.31
N ILE A 85 -8.93 8.00 -8.97
CA ILE A 85 -10.29 7.44 -9.06
C ILE A 85 -10.26 6.05 -9.68
N ARG A 86 -9.52 5.85 -10.78
CA ARG A 86 -9.38 4.53 -11.42
C ARG A 86 -8.71 3.52 -10.50
N ALA A 87 -7.65 3.92 -9.78
CA ALA A 87 -6.99 3.03 -8.82
C ALA A 87 -7.97 2.49 -7.78
N ILE A 88 -8.87 3.33 -7.27
CA ILE A 88 -9.82 2.95 -6.23
C ILE A 88 -11.06 2.27 -6.80
N ARG A 89 -11.62 2.75 -7.90
CA ARG A 89 -12.84 2.19 -8.50
C ARG A 89 -12.63 0.84 -9.15
N GLU A 90 -11.53 0.71 -9.88
CA GLU A 90 -11.23 -0.46 -10.70
C GLU A 90 -10.15 -1.35 -10.08
N GLY A 91 -9.56 -0.91 -8.96
CA GLY A 91 -8.48 -1.65 -8.30
C GLY A 91 -7.19 -1.70 -9.13
N LYS A 92 -6.93 -0.70 -9.97
CA LYS A 92 -5.76 -0.71 -10.86
C LYS A 92 -4.54 -0.08 -10.24
N TYR A 93 -3.42 -0.80 -10.28
CA TYR A 93 -2.14 -0.31 -9.77
C TYR A 93 -1.72 0.97 -10.50
N LYS A 94 -1.44 2.02 -9.73
CA LYS A 94 -1.14 3.37 -10.21
C LYS A 94 -2.25 4.00 -11.07
N GLY A 95 -3.46 3.47 -11.03
CA GLY A 95 -4.56 3.95 -11.86
C GLY A 95 -4.33 3.80 -13.36
N LEU A 96 -3.45 2.87 -13.77
CA LEU A 96 -3.16 2.60 -15.17
C LEU A 96 -4.16 1.56 -15.71
N GLU A 97 -4.81 1.86 -16.84
CA GLU A 97 -5.82 1.00 -17.45
C GLU A 97 -5.29 -0.42 -17.73
N ALA A 98 -4.09 -0.50 -18.31
CA ALA A 98 -3.40 -1.76 -18.59
C ALA A 98 -2.56 -2.26 -17.40
N GLY A 99 -2.67 -1.62 -16.22
CA GLY A 99 -1.94 -2.00 -15.02
C GLY A 99 -2.48 -3.29 -14.39
N ARG A 100 -1.62 -3.97 -13.61
CA ARG A 100 -2.08 -5.07 -12.77
C ARG A 100 -3.12 -4.59 -11.75
N ASP A 101 -3.86 -5.53 -11.20
CA ASP A 101 -4.76 -5.22 -10.10
C ASP A 101 -4.00 -4.91 -8.79
N LEU A 102 -4.62 -4.16 -7.91
CA LEU A 102 -4.15 -3.96 -6.54
C LEU A 102 -4.17 -5.29 -5.80
N LEU A 103 -3.11 -5.57 -5.06
CA LEU A 103 -2.98 -6.81 -4.30
C LEU A 103 -3.55 -6.66 -2.88
N PRO A 104 -3.99 -7.79 -2.29
CA PRO A 104 -4.32 -7.80 -0.88
C PRO A 104 -3.13 -7.32 -0.02
N PRO A 105 -3.36 -6.73 1.17
CA PRO A 105 -4.67 -6.54 1.80
C PRO A 105 -5.36 -5.21 1.46
N MET A 106 -4.95 -4.49 0.41
CA MET A 106 -5.58 -3.20 0.06
C MET A 106 -7.09 -3.39 -0.20
N PRO A 107 -7.97 -2.85 0.65
CA PRO A 107 -9.41 -3.13 0.59
C PRO A 107 -10.14 -2.20 -0.39
N TRP A 108 -9.62 -2.07 -1.61
CA TRP A 108 -10.19 -1.18 -2.63
C TRP A 108 -11.64 -1.53 -2.97
N GLN A 109 -12.03 -2.81 -2.85
CA GLN A 109 -13.41 -3.25 -3.07
C GLN A 109 -14.41 -2.58 -2.12
N MET A 110 -13.96 -2.16 -0.94
CA MET A 110 -14.79 -1.40 -0.01
C MET A 110 -14.84 0.08 -0.40
N TYR A 111 -13.72 0.64 -0.81
CA TYR A 111 -13.61 2.05 -1.17
C TYR A 111 -14.21 2.40 -2.53
N LYS A 112 -14.35 1.43 -3.44
CA LYS A 112 -14.95 1.66 -4.77
C LYS A 112 -16.38 2.21 -4.72
N HIS A 113 -17.06 2.09 -3.59
CA HIS A 113 -18.43 2.59 -3.39
C HIS A 113 -18.49 4.04 -2.88
N LEU A 114 -17.35 4.66 -2.55
CA LEU A 114 -17.30 6.08 -2.22
C LEU A 114 -17.78 6.91 -3.40
N THR A 115 -18.43 8.04 -3.11
CA THR A 115 -18.85 8.99 -4.15
C THR A 115 -17.65 9.63 -4.83
N ASP A 116 -17.83 10.22 -5.99
CA ASP A 116 -16.75 10.93 -6.69
C ASP A 116 -16.26 12.12 -5.85
N ASP A 117 -17.13 12.84 -5.18
CA ASP A 117 -16.76 13.96 -4.31
C ASP A 117 -15.91 13.49 -3.12
N GLU A 118 -16.22 12.34 -2.52
CA GLU A 118 -15.41 11.76 -1.46
C GLU A 118 -14.02 11.34 -1.98
N LEU A 119 -13.94 10.70 -3.13
CA LEU A 119 -12.67 10.30 -3.73
C LEU A 119 -11.81 11.52 -4.12
N LYS A 120 -12.43 12.57 -4.67
CA LYS A 120 -11.77 13.84 -4.97
C LYS A 120 -11.24 14.52 -3.70
N ALA A 121 -12.03 14.53 -2.64
CA ALA A 121 -11.61 15.10 -1.36
C ALA A 121 -10.43 14.33 -0.75
N ILE A 122 -10.44 12.99 -0.82
CA ILE A 122 -9.33 12.15 -0.38
C ILE A 122 -8.08 12.46 -1.22
N PHE A 123 -8.21 12.51 -2.54
CA PHE A 123 -7.08 12.82 -3.43
C PHE A 123 -6.50 14.20 -3.14
N ALA A 124 -7.35 15.23 -3.00
CA ALA A 124 -6.92 16.58 -2.65
C ALA A 124 -6.15 16.61 -1.32
N TYR A 125 -6.64 15.88 -0.31
CA TYR A 125 -5.92 15.74 0.96
C TYR A 125 -4.54 15.08 0.76
N LEU A 126 -4.47 13.96 0.07
CA LEU A 126 -3.21 13.25 -0.17
C LEU A 126 -2.20 14.14 -0.93
N LYS A 127 -2.68 14.92 -1.90
CA LYS A 127 -1.85 15.90 -2.63
C LYS A 127 -1.36 17.05 -1.75
N SER A 128 -1.99 17.33 -0.63
CA SER A 128 -1.59 18.36 0.33
C SER A 128 -0.60 17.86 1.39
N THR A 129 -0.31 16.56 1.43
CA THR A 129 0.58 15.98 2.43
C THR A 129 2.04 16.39 2.19
N LYS A 130 2.85 16.32 3.25
CA LYS A 130 4.29 16.54 3.13
C LYS A 130 4.91 15.53 2.16
N PRO A 131 5.63 15.97 1.12
CA PRO A 131 6.30 15.06 0.21
C PRO A 131 7.41 14.30 0.92
N ILE A 132 7.44 12.97 0.76
CA ILE A 132 8.47 12.09 1.29
C ILE A 132 8.98 11.24 0.14
N ASN A 133 10.26 11.38 -0.20
CA ASN A 133 10.90 10.56 -1.22
C ASN A 133 11.09 9.14 -0.69
N ASN A 134 10.32 8.19 -1.22
CA ASN A 134 10.42 6.78 -0.89
C ASN A 134 9.83 5.95 -2.02
N VAL A 135 10.59 4.96 -2.50
CA VAL A 135 10.14 4.00 -3.53
C VAL A 135 10.02 2.62 -2.89
N PRO A 136 8.83 2.23 -2.41
CA PRO A 136 8.63 0.90 -1.86
C PRO A 136 9.01 -0.18 -2.88
N PRO A 137 9.47 -1.37 -2.42
CA PRO A 137 9.79 -2.47 -3.32
C PRO A 137 8.60 -2.89 -4.19
N GLY A 138 8.89 -3.43 -5.37
CA GLY A 138 7.87 -4.03 -6.23
C GLY A 138 7.28 -5.30 -5.59
N ALA A 139 6.00 -5.56 -5.85
CA ALA A 139 5.36 -6.80 -5.42
C ALA A 139 6.10 -8.03 -5.97
N GLN A 140 6.13 -9.11 -5.18
CA GLN A 140 6.78 -10.36 -5.57
C GLN A 140 5.73 -11.44 -5.81
N GLN A 141 5.93 -12.24 -6.85
CA GLN A 141 5.07 -13.37 -7.16
C GLN A 141 5.16 -14.47 -6.08
N PRO A 142 4.13 -15.32 -5.92
CA PRO A 142 4.20 -16.47 -5.05
C PRO A 142 5.38 -17.41 -5.42
N VAL A 143 6.11 -17.90 -4.42
CA VAL A 143 7.14 -18.92 -4.66
C VAL A 143 6.54 -20.29 -4.96
N SER A 144 5.29 -20.51 -4.56
CA SER A 144 4.53 -21.73 -4.86
C SER A 144 4.04 -21.80 -6.32
N ALA A 145 4.05 -20.66 -7.03
CA ALA A 145 3.65 -20.58 -8.44
C ALA A 145 4.82 -20.69 -9.42
N ALA A 146 6.06 -20.84 -8.92
CA ALA A 146 7.22 -21.10 -9.79
C ALA A 146 7.10 -22.50 -10.38
N PRO A 147 7.28 -22.67 -11.72
CA PRO A 147 7.25 -23.96 -12.37
C PRO A 147 8.37 -24.88 -11.92
#